data_6dc8653751f06bf6378a797c3a463555
#
_entry.id   6dc8653751f06bf6378a797c3a463555
#
_cell.length_a   1.000
_cell.length_b   1.000
_cell.length_c   1.000
_cell.angle_alpha   90.00
_cell.angle_beta   90.00
_cell.angle_gamma   90.00
#
_symmetry.space_group_name_H-M   'P 1'
#
loop_
_entity.id
_entity.type
_entity.pdbx_description
1 polymer ?
#
loop_
_entity_poly.entity_id
_entity_poly.type
_entity_poly.pdbx_seq_one_letter_code
_entity_poly.pdbx_strand_id
1 'polypeptide(L)'
;GLKAEREQGITIDVAYRYFSTNKRKFIIADTPGHEQYTRNMITGGSTANLAIILVDARSGVITQTRRHTYLVSLLGIKHVVLAVNKMDLVGYDRQVFDRIVTEYRQFAEPLGIPDITCIPLSALKGDNVVEASENMSWYTGKPLLEYLETVHIGSDKNFADLRYPVQYVMRPNLDFRGF
;
A
#
# COMPACT_ATOMS: atom_id res chain seq x y z
N GLY A 1 -6.04 6.69 -17.93
CA GLY A 1 -5.01 7.56 -17.33
C GLY A 1 -4.88 8.87 -18.09
N LEU A 2 -4.34 9.88 -17.45
CA LEU A 2 -4.06 11.17 -18.05
C LEU A 2 -3.09 11.02 -19.24
N LYS A 3 -3.15 11.95 -20.22
CA LYS A 3 -2.23 11.93 -21.35
C LYS A 3 -0.77 11.96 -20.89
N ALA A 4 -0.45 12.77 -19.88
CA ALA A 4 0.88 12.86 -19.30
C ALA A 4 1.35 11.55 -18.63
N GLU A 5 0.46 10.77 -18.03
CA GLU A 5 0.78 9.45 -17.46
C GLU A 5 1.21 8.46 -18.54
N ARG A 6 0.54 8.48 -19.69
CA ARG A 6 0.89 7.60 -20.83
C ARG A 6 2.21 7.98 -21.47
N GLU A 7 2.51 9.28 -21.55
CA GLU A 7 3.75 9.79 -22.14
C GLU A 7 4.96 9.55 -21.22
N GLN A 8 4.77 9.66 -19.92
CA GLN A 8 5.87 9.51 -18.93
C GLN A 8 5.97 8.08 -18.36
N GLY A 9 4.96 7.23 -18.55
CA GLY A 9 4.94 5.86 -18.04
C GLY A 9 4.87 5.77 -16.51
N ILE A 10 4.36 6.82 -15.84
CA ILE A 10 4.22 6.90 -14.39
C ILE A 10 2.80 7.30 -14.00
N THR A 11 2.36 6.92 -12.82
CA THR A 11 1.11 7.39 -12.21
C THR A 11 1.32 8.80 -11.67
N ILE A 12 0.43 9.74 -12.02
CA ILE A 12 0.48 11.14 -11.59
C ILE A 12 -0.65 11.44 -10.61
N ASP A 13 -1.87 10.99 -10.91
CA ASP A 13 -3.05 11.22 -10.11
C ASP A 13 -3.56 9.93 -9.48
N VAL A 14 -4.44 10.04 -8.47
CA VAL A 14 -5.05 8.88 -7.83
C VAL A 14 -6.08 8.26 -8.75
N ALA A 15 -5.93 6.98 -9.05
CA ALA A 15 -6.90 6.20 -9.80
C ALA A 15 -7.61 5.21 -8.86
N TYR A 16 -8.94 5.27 -8.83
CA TYR A 16 -9.74 4.35 -8.05
C TYR A 16 -10.24 3.20 -8.92
N ARG A 17 -10.06 1.99 -8.43
CA ARG A 17 -10.58 0.77 -9.05
C ARG A 17 -11.39 -0.02 -8.04
N TYR A 18 -12.45 -0.64 -8.51
CA TYR A 18 -13.39 -1.41 -7.69
C TYR A 18 -13.43 -2.85 -8.16
N PHE A 19 -13.33 -3.77 -7.22
CA PHE A 19 -13.59 -5.18 -7.48
C PHE A 19 -14.16 -5.86 -6.24
N SER A 20 -14.72 -7.05 -6.42
CA SER A 20 -15.27 -7.83 -5.32
C SER A 20 -14.96 -9.30 -5.50
N THR A 21 -14.77 -9.98 -4.38
CA THR A 21 -14.81 -11.43 -4.28
C THR A 21 -16.08 -11.85 -3.56
N ASN A 22 -16.27 -13.16 -3.37
CA ASN A 22 -17.40 -13.66 -2.59
C ASN A 22 -17.33 -13.23 -1.11
N LYS A 23 -16.16 -12.83 -0.62
CA LYS A 23 -15.90 -12.52 0.79
C LYS A 23 -15.88 -11.04 1.08
N ARG A 24 -15.37 -10.20 0.15
CA ARG A 24 -15.13 -8.77 0.41
C ARG A 24 -15.20 -7.93 -0.86
N LYS A 25 -15.66 -6.68 -0.68
CA LYS A 25 -15.56 -5.63 -1.70
C LYS A 25 -14.34 -4.77 -1.43
N PHE A 26 -13.62 -4.43 -2.50
CA PHE A 26 -12.38 -3.67 -2.44
C PHE A 26 -12.47 -2.39 -3.25
N ILE A 27 -11.88 -1.35 -2.71
CA ILE A 27 -11.58 -0.10 -3.42
C ILE A 27 -10.06 0.05 -3.39
N ILE A 28 -9.44 0.00 -4.56
CA ILE A 28 -8.01 0.25 -4.71
C ILE A 28 -7.84 1.71 -5.08
N ALA A 29 -7.08 2.45 -4.27
CA ALA A 29 -6.54 3.74 -4.65
C ALA A 29 -5.12 3.52 -5.17
N ASP A 30 -4.95 3.53 -6.48
CA ASP A 30 -3.64 3.49 -7.11
C ASP A 30 -3.03 4.89 -7.05
N THR A 31 -2.00 5.03 -6.24
CA THR A 31 -1.39 6.32 -5.91
C THR A 31 -0.02 6.46 -6.57
N PRO A 32 0.36 7.68 -6.99
CA PRO A 32 1.67 7.90 -7.57
C PRO A 32 2.78 7.62 -6.55
N GLY A 33 3.83 6.94 -7.03
CA GLY A 33 5.01 6.65 -6.22
C GLY A 33 6.09 7.73 -6.26
N HIS A 34 6.01 8.68 -7.20
CA HIS A 34 7.04 9.71 -7.40
C HIS A 34 6.92 10.84 -6.35
N GLU A 35 8.05 11.33 -5.86
CA GLU A 35 8.08 12.33 -4.78
C GLU A 35 7.33 13.63 -5.07
N GLN A 36 7.30 14.05 -6.34
CA GLN A 36 6.58 15.26 -6.77
C GLN A 36 5.07 15.16 -6.55
N TYR A 37 4.53 13.93 -6.45
CA TYR A 37 3.10 13.67 -6.33
C TYR A 37 2.70 13.17 -4.93
N THR A 38 3.51 13.43 -3.91
CA THR A 38 3.25 13.02 -2.53
C THR A 38 1.89 13.49 -2.02
N ARG A 39 1.41 14.68 -2.42
CA ARG A 39 0.07 15.17 -2.08
C ARG A 39 -1.03 14.22 -2.56
N ASN A 40 -0.93 13.73 -3.79
CA ASN A 40 -1.90 12.82 -4.37
C ASN A 40 -1.87 11.45 -3.67
N MET A 41 -0.68 10.99 -3.27
CA MET A 41 -0.54 9.79 -2.44
C MET A 41 -1.26 9.96 -1.09
N ILE A 42 -1.09 11.09 -0.41
CA ILE A 42 -1.75 11.37 0.87
C ILE A 42 -3.27 11.39 0.68
N THR A 43 -3.77 12.03 -0.39
CA THR A 43 -5.20 12.08 -0.69
C THR A 43 -5.78 10.67 -0.89
N GLY A 44 -5.13 9.82 -1.69
CA GLY A 44 -5.56 8.44 -1.89
C GLY A 44 -5.47 7.58 -0.63
N GLY A 45 -4.43 7.79 0.18
CA GLY A 45 -4.20 7.02 1.40
C GLY A 45 -5.07 7.43 2.58
N SER A 46 -5.61 8.66 2.61
CA SER A 46 -6.32 9.21 3.78
C SER A 46 -7.55 8.41 4.23
N THR A 47 -8.19 7.68 3.31
CA THR A 47 -9.36 6.84 3.58
C THR A 47 -9.05 5.34 3.54
N ALA A 48 -7.80 4.97 3.29
CA ALA A 48 -7.41 3.57 3.17
C ALA A 48 -7.36 2.87 4.54
N ASN A 49 -7.81 1.64 4.58
CA ASN A 49 -7.72 0.78 5.76
C ASN A 49 -6.41 -0.01 5.80
N LEU A 50 -5.81 -0.22 4.64
CA LEU A 50 -4.60 -1.01 4.45
C LEU A 50 -3.77 -0.37 3.34
N ALA A 51 -2.46 -0.38 3.47
CA ALA A 51 -1.53 0.05 2.43
C ALA A 51 -0.71 -1.14 1.92
N ILE A 52 -0.54 -1.21 0.61
CA ILE A 52 0.37 -2.16 -0.04
C ILE A 52 1.59 -1.37 -0.51
N ILE A 53 2.74 -1.64 0.09
CA ILE A 53 4.03 -1.07 -0.30
C ILE A 53 4.73 -2.06 -1.22
N LEU A 54 4.92 -1.66 -2.49
CA LEU A 54 5.59 -2.48 -3.49
C LEU A 54 7.10 -2.24 -3.45
N VAL A 55 7.86 -3.33 -3.37
CA VAL A 55 9.33 -3.32 -3.44
C VAL A 55 9.78 -4.24 -4.56
N ASP A 56 10.66 -3.75 -5.44
CA ASP A 56 11.33 -4.58 -6.44
C ASP A 56 12.40 -5.45 -5.75
N ALA A 57 12.28 -6.77 -5.88
CA ALA A 57 13.21 -7.72 -5.23
C ALA A 57 14.68 -7.50 -5.62
N ARG A 58 14.93 -6.92 -6.79
CA ARG A 58 16.31 -6.62 -7.25
C ARG A 58 16.93 -5.43 -6.53
N SER A 59 16.09 -4.44 -6.12
CA SER A 59 16.54 -3.18 -5.54
C SER A 59 16.43 -3.16 -4.01
N GLY A 60 15.50 -3.92 -3.44
CA GLY A 60 15.26 -3.93 -1.99
C GLY A 60 14.63 -2.64 -1.47
N VAL A 61 14.91 -2.33 -0.20
CA VAL A 61 14.36 -1.16 0.48
C VAL A 61 15.12 0.10 0.07
N ILE A 62 14.50 0.91 -0.79
CA ILE A 62 15.06 2.18 -1.27
C ILE A 62 14.47 3.37 -0.50
N THR A 63 15.03 4.56 -0.70
CA THR A 63 14.57 5.82 -0.05
C THR A 63 13.07 6.04 -0.25
N GLN A 64 12.55 5.75 -1.44
CA GLN A 64 11.12 5.88 -1.76
C GLN A 64 10.26 4.94 -0.90
N THR A 65 10.69 3.67 -0.73
CA THR A 65 10.03 2.70 0.15
C THR A 65 9.90 3.25 1.57
N ARG A 66 10.99 3.80 2.10
CA ARG A 66 11.04 4.39 3.44
C ARG A 66 10.11 5.60 3.57
N ARG A 67 10.12 6.49 2.58
CA ARG A 67 9.23 7.67 2.54
C ARG A 67 7.76 7.28 2.54
N HIS A 68 7.38 6.34 1.68
CA HIS A 68 5.99 5.88 1.60
C HIS A 68 5.53 5.22 2.89
N THR A 69 6.36 4.37 3.49
CA THR A 69 6.06 3.74 4.77
C THR A 69 5.88 4.77 5.89
N TYR A 70 6.73 5.79 5.93
CA TYR A 70 6.60 6.89 6.89
C TYR A 70 5.27 7.65 6.71
N LEU A 71 4.91 7.99 5.46
CA LEU A 71 3.65 8.66 5.17
C LEU A 71 2.43 7.80 5.56
N VAL A 72 2.48 6.51 5.29
CA VAL A 72 1.45 5.55 5.70
C VAL A 72 1.28 5.54 7.23
N SER A 73 2.38 5.58 7.97
CA SER A 73 2.34 5.66 9.44
C SER A 73 1.72 6.96 9.93
N LEU A 74 2.05 8.10 9.32
CA LEU A 74 1.46 9.41 9.63
C LEU A 74 -0.04 9.48 9.35
N LEU A 75 -0.50 8.78 8.31
CA LEU A 75 -1.93 8.66 7.98
C LEU A 75 -2.69 7.76 8.96
N GLY A 76 -1.99 7.10 9.88
CA GLY A 76 -2.59 6.21 10.86
C GLY A 76 -3.11 4.89 10.29
N ILE A 77 -2.62 4.47 9.12
CA ILE A 77 -2.97 3.19 8.52
C ILE A 77 -2.29 2.09 9.34
N LYS A 78 -3.08 1.17 9.88
CA LYS A 78 -2.61 0.15 10.82
C LYS A 78 -2.14 -1.14 10.17
N HIS A 79 -2.56 -1.42 8.94
CA HIS A 79 -2.22 -2.63 8.19
C HIS A 79 -1.36 -2.27 6.99
N VAL A 80 -0.16 -2.83 6.95
CA VAL A 80 0.77 -2.66 5.84
C VAL A 80 1.14 -4.03 5.28
N VAL A 81 1.00 -4.17 3.98
CA VAL A 81 1.57 -5.30 3.23
C VAL A 81 2.82 -4.81 2.52
N LEU A 82 3.96 -5.38 2.87
CA LEU A 82 5.17 -5.27 2.06
C LEU A 82 5.11 -6.34 0.98
N ALA A 83 4.79 -5.95 -0.23
CA ALA A 83 4.77 -6.82 -1.39
C ALA A 83 6.14 -6.81 -2.09
N VAL A 84 6.95 -7.83 -1.85
CA VAL A 84 8.26 -8.00 -2.51
C VAL A 84 8.01 -8.61 -3.87
N ASN A 85 7.91 -7.72 -4.87
CA ASN A 85 7.52 -8.05 -6.23
C ASN A 85 8.73 -8.39 -7.11
N LYS A 86 8.46 -9.00 -8.24
CA LYS A 86 9.45 -9.44 -9.24
C LYS A 86 10.40 -10.51 -8.70
N MET A 87 9.90 -11.39 -7.84
CA MET A 87 10.68 -12.53 -7.33
C MET A 87 11.16 -13.45 -8.44
N ASP A 88 10.43 -13.51 -9.56
CA ASP A 88 10.86 -14.23 -10.78
C ASP A 88 12.20 -13.73 -11.34
N LEU A 89 12.52 -12.45 -11.17
CA LEU A 89 13.77 -11.87 -11.67
C LEU A 89 14.98 -12.11 -10.74
N VAL A 90 14.76 -12.64 -9.56
CA VAL A 90 15.82 -13.03 -8.60
C VAL A 90 15.79 -14.52 -8.30
N GLY A 91 15.23 -15.32 -9.22
CA GLY A 91 15.19 -16.79 -9.11
C GLY A 91 14.37 -17.29 -7.92
N TYR A 92 13.37 -16.52 -7.46
CA TYR A 92 12.53 -16.87 -6.32
C TYR A 92 13.33 -17.16 -5.03
N ASP A 93 14.49 -16.49 -4.88
CA ASP A 93 15.44 -16.74 -3.81
C ASP A 93 14.90 -16.27 -2.46
N ARG A 94 14.73 -17.22 -1.52
CA ARG A 94 14.32 -16.95 -0.15
C ARG A 94 15.24 -15.98 0.57
N GLN A 95 16.57 -16.07 0.35
CA GLN A 95 17.54 -15.21 1.03
C GLN A 95 17.36 -13.74 0.63
N VAL A 96 17.02 -13.48 -0.63
CA VAL A 96 16.71 -12.13 -1.11
C VAL A 96 15.49 -11.57 -0.37
N PHE A 97 14.43 -12.37 -0.27
CA PHE A 97 13.23 -12.00 0.48
C PHE A 97 13.51 -11.75 1.95
N ASP A 98 14.16 -12.66 2.63
CA ASP A 98 14.45 -12.58 4.08
C ASP A 98 15.30 -11.34 4.40
N ARG A 99 16.28 -11.01 3.56
CA ARG A 99 17.09 -9.80 3.71
C ARG A 99 16.26 -8.53 3.60
N ILE A 100 15.38 -8.44 2.59
CA ILE A 100 14.51 -7.28 2.38
C ILE A 100 13.54 -7.13 3.56
N VAL A 101 12.95 -8.22 4.03
CA VAL A 101 12.04 -8.23 5.17
C VAL A 101 12.74 -7.74 6.44
N THR A 102 13.94 -8.24 6.70
CA THR A 102 14.73 -7.84 7.87
C THR A 102 15.03 -6.34 7.84
N GLU A 103 15.54 -5.83 6.72
CA GLU A 103 15.84 -4.40 6.55
C GLU A 103 14.58 -3.54 6.71
N TYR A 104 13.48 -3.95 6.09
CA TYR A 104 12.23 -3.21 6.17
C TYR A 104 11.68 -3.16 7.60
N ARG A 105 11.67 -4.29 8.32
CA ARG A 105 11.18 -4.35 9.69
C ARG A 105 12.03 -3.50 10.64
N GLN A 106 13.35 -3.52 10.50
CA GLN A 106 14.24 -2.65 11.28
C GLN A 106 13.92 -1.18 11.07
N PHE A 107 13.67 -0.78 9.82
CA PHE A 107 13.28 0.59 9.52
C PHE A 107 11.89 0.93 10.07
N ALA A 108 10.93 0.04 9.95
CA ALA A 108 9.53 0.30 10.30
C ALA A 108 9.25 0.20 11.81
N GLU A 109 10.11 -0.47 12.59
CA GLU A 109 9.93 -0.67 14.02
C GLU A 109 9.62 0.62 14.80
N PRO A 110 10.40 1.72 14.67
CA PRO A 110 10.13 2.97 15.38
C PRO A 110 8.87 3.68 14.91
N LEU A 111 8.30 3.31 13.77
CA LEU A 111 7.08 3.91 13.25
C LEU A 111 5.81 3.39 13.95
N GLY A 112 5.92 2.29 14.70
CA GLY A 112 4.84 1.75 15.49
C GLY A 112 3.64 1.25 14.69
N ILE A 113 3.85 0.79 13.44
CA ILE A 113 2.79 0.21 12.61
C ILE A 113 2.39 -1.15 13.21
N PRO A 114 1.12 -1.33 13.65
CA PRO A 114 0.73 -2.52 14.42
C PRO A 114 0.82 -3.83 13.65
N ASP A 115 0.50 -3.79 12.35
CA ASP A 115 0.45 -5.00 11.50
C ASP A 115 1.24 -4.78 10.21
N ILE A 116 2.34 -5.52 10.08
CA ILE A 116 3.17 -5.56 8.87
C ILE A 116 3.28 -7.01 8.41
N THR A 117 2.68 -7.29 7.26
CA THR A 117 2.75 -8.58 6.60
C THR A 117 3.61 -8.48 5.35
N CYS A 118 4.58 -9.39 5.19
CA CYS A 118 5.50 -9.40 4.05
C CYS A 118 5.15 -10.58 3.15
N ILE A 119 4.92 -10.31 1.87
CA ILE A 119 4.51 -11.30 0.88
C ILE A 119 5.47 -11.25 -0.31
N PRO A 120 6.19 -12.36 -0.60
CA PRO A 120 6.97 -12.47 -1.83
C PRO A 120 6.04 -12.81 -2.98
N LEU A 121 6.13 -12.08 -4.08
CA LEU A 121 5.25 -12.31 -5.23
C LEU A 121 5.90 -11.97 -6.57
N SER A 122 5.31 -12.45 -7.64
CA SER A 122 5.52 -11.95 -8.99
C SER A 122 4.16 -11.56 -9.58
N ALA A 123 3.89 -10.27 -9.64
CA ALA A 123 2.64 -9.78 -10.21
C ALA A 123 2.51 -10.14 -11.70
N LEU A 124 3.62 -10.18 -12.44
CA LEU A 124 3.61 -10.52 -13.86
C LEU A 124 3.29 -12.00 -14.10
N LYS A 125 3.82 -12.89 -13.25
CA LYS A 125 3.61 -14.35 -13.38
C LYS A 125 2.40 -14.85 -12.60
N GLY A 126 1.85 -14.04 -11.68
CA GLY A 126 0.74 -14.41 -10.82
C GLY A 126 1.16 -15.13 -9.53
N ASP A 127 2.45 -15.32 -9.30
CA ASP A 127 2.97 -16.04 -8.13
C ASP A 127 2.58 -15.33 -6.83
N ASN A 128 1.91 -16.01 -5.92
CA ASN A 128 1.41 -15.51 -4.63
C ASN A 128 0.50 -14.27 -4.73
N VAL A 129 -0.12 -14.03 -5.87
CA VAL A 129 -1.12 -12.96 -6.03
C VAL A 129 -2.50 -13.47 -5.63
N VAL A 130 -3.01 -14.49 -6.31
CA VAL A 130 -4.31 -15.12 -6.03
C VAL A 130 -4.11 -16.45 -5.34
N GLU A 131 -3.22 -17.29 -5.86
CA GLU A 131 -2.92 -18.63 -5.37
C GLU A 131 -1.47 -18.71 -4.90
N ALA A 132 -1.21 -19.68 -4.01
CA ALA A 132 0.15 -19.97 -3.54
C ALA A 132 1.03 -20.43 -4.71
N SER A 133 2.25 -19.90 -4.78
CA SER A 133 3.20 -20.23 -5.84
C SER A 133 3.97 -21.52 -5.51
N GLU A 134 4.06 -22.42 -6.47
CA GLU A 134 4.94 -23.59 -6.38
C GLU A 134 6.43 -23.21 -6.43
N ASN A 135 6.76 -22.08 -7.06
CA ASN A 135 8.12 -21.58 -7.16
C ASN A 135 8.68 -21.05 -5.82
N MET A 136 7.79 -20.76 -4.87
CA MET A 136 8.14 -20.24 -3.54
C MET A 136 7.52 -21.11 -2.43
N SER A 137 7.72 -22.42 -2.51
CA SER A 137 7.21 -23.40 -1.52
C SER A 137 7.75 -23.14 -0.09
N TRP A 138 8.84 -22.41 0.03
CA TRP A 138 9.38 -21.96 1.31
C TRP A 138 8.55 -20.86 1.99
N TYR A 139 7.67 -20.18 1.25
CA TYR A 139 6.74 -19.22 1.81
C TYR A 139 5.46 -19.92 2.24
N THR A 140 5.19 -19.88 3.55
CA THR A 140 4.04 -20.57 4.16
C THR A 140 2.90 -19.62 4.53
N GLY A 141 3.04 -18.34 4.22
CA GLY A 141 2.01 -17.34 4.43
C GLY A 141 0.93 -17.36 3.35
N LYS A 142 -0.06 -16.49 3.50
CA LYS A 142 -1.16 -16.35 2.54
C LYS A 142 -0.71 -15.61 1.28
N PRO A 143 -1.25 -15.98 0.10
CA PRO A 143 -1.21 -15.15 -1.08
C PRO A 143 -1.87 -13.78 -0.82
N LEU A 144 -1.54 -12.79 -1.64
CA LEU A 144 -1.99 -11.41 -1.43
C LEU A 144 -3.52 -11.30 -1.35
N LEU A 145 -4.25 -11.89 -2.29
CA LEU A 145 -5.71 -11.81 -2.30
C LEU A 145 -6.33 -12.46 -1.07
N GLU A 146 -5.87 -13.64 -0.68
CA GLU A 146 -6.36 -14.33 0.51
C GLU A 146 -6.09 -13.51 1.79
N TYR A 147 -4.93 -12.87 1.91
CA TYR A 147 -4.63 -11.97 3.01
C TYR A 147 -5.62 -10.80 3.03
N LEU A 148 -5.84 -10.14 1.90
CA LEU A 148 -6.76 -9.01 1.79
C LEU A 148 -8.21 -9.40 2.12
N GLU A 149 -8.64 -10.61 1.76
CA GLU A 149 -9.97 -11.13 2.09
C GLU A 149 -10.18 -11.43 3.58
N THR A 150 -9.11 -11.75 4.30
CA THR A 150 -9.18 -12.28 5.66
C THR A 150 -8.67 -11.33 6.74
N VAL A 151 -7.93 -10.27 6.38
CA VAL A 151 -7.45 -9.29 7.34
C VAL A 151 -8.63 -8.61 8.05
N HIS A 152 -8.56 -8.51 9.38
CA HIS A 152 -9.61 -7.89 10.19
C HIS A 152 -9.39 -6.39 10.29
N ILE A 153 -10.35 -5.60 9.79
CA ILE A 153 -10.27 -4.13 9.74
C ILE A 153 -11.31 -3.47 10.69
N GLY A 154 -12.31 -4.20 11.14
CA GLY A 154 -13.46 -3.66 11.88
C GLY A 154 -13.14 -2.97 13.22
N SER A 155 -12.07 -3.40 13.91
CA SER A 155 -11.65 -2.82 15.19
C SER A 155 -10.82 -1.54 15.07
N ASP A 156 -10.44 -1.15 13.85
CA ASP A 156 -9.52 -0.03 13.62
C ASP A 156 -10.23 1.33 13.68
N LYS A 157 -11.54 1.35 13.57
CA LYS A 157 -12.33 2.58 13.61
C LYS A 157 -12.68 2.95 15.06
N ASN A 158 -12.21 4.11 15.48
CA ASN A 158 -12.67 4.71 16.73
C ASN A 158 -14.00 5.43 16.46
N PHE A 159 -15.11 4.86 16.95
CA PHE A 159 -16.43 5.44 16.84
C PHE A 159 -16.80 6.32 18.06
N ALA A 160 -15.94 6.36 19.09
CA ALA A 160 -16.19 7.15 20.31
C ALA A 160 -15.81 8.62 20.14
N ASP A 161 -14.79 8.92 19.35
CA ASP A 161 -14.31 10.27 19.11
C ASP A 161 -14.80 10.81 17.77
N LEU A 162 -15.49 11.94 17.80
CA LEU A 162 -15.85 12.66 16.58
C LEU A 162 -14.61 13.37 16.05
N ARG A 163 -14.11 12.92 14.86
CA ARG A 163 -13.00 13.56 14.15
C ARG A 163 -13.48 13.97 12.77
N TYR A 164 -13.45 15.26 12.50
CA TYR A 164 -13.85 15.83 11.22
C TYR A 164 -12.64 16.51 10.57
N PRO A 165 -11.95 15.85 9.61
CA PRO A 165 -10.86 16.49 8.90
C PRO A 165 -11.40 17.54 7.93
N VAL A 166 -11.00 18.80 8.11
CA VAL A 166 -11.34 19.87 7.18
C VAL A 166 -10.48 19.69 5.92
N GLN A 167 -11.11 19.30 4.82
CA GLN A 167 -10.44 19.07 3.54
C GLN A 167 -10.25 20.36 2.74
N TYR A 168 -11.21 21.25 2.84
CA TYR A 168 -11.23 22.50 2.07
C TYR A 168 -12.05 23.58 2.78
N VAL A 169 -11.53 24.80 2.81
CA VAL A 169 -12.25 25.94 3.35
C VAL A 169 -12.72 26.81 2.17
N MET A 170 -14.03 26.80 1.90
CA MET A 170 -14.63 27.68 0.92
C MET A 170 -14.95 29.02 1.54
N ARG A 171 -14.31 30.08 1.06
CA ARG A 171 -14.61 31.47 1.43
C ARG A 171 -14.76 32.32 0.16
N PRO A 172 -15.90 32.26 -0.54
CA PRO A 172 -16.11 33.07 -1.73
C PRO A 172 -16.18 34.57 -1.41
N ASN A 173 -16.55 34.95 -0.20
CA ASN A 173 -16.54 36.33 0.32
C ASN A 173 -16.40 36.33 1.85
N LEU A 174 -16.27 37.54 2.45
CA LEU A 174 -16.08 37.72 3.90
C LEU A 174 -17.31 37.34 4.74
N ASP A 175 -18.49 37.33 4.15
CA ASP A 175 -19.77 37.06 4.82
C ASP A 175 -20.12 35.57 4.79
N PHE A 176 -19.51 34.80 3.91
CA PHE A 176 -19.76 33.35 3.83
C PHE A 176 -18.93 32.60 4.87
N ARG A 177 -19.60 31.94 5.78
CA ARG A 177 -18.97 31.19 6.89
C ARG A 177 -18.89 29.67 6.67
N GLY A 178 -19.07 29.22 5.42
CA GLY A 178 -18.94 27.83 5.03
C GLY A 178 -20.04 26.90 5.57
N PHE A 179 -19.98 25.67 5.09
CA PHE A 179 -20.80 24.56 5.59
C PHE A 179 -20.06 23.81 6.67
#